data_7259ec6fb1b637c5b478f0234ff80be4
#
_entry.id   7259ec6fb1b637c5b478f0234ff80be4
#
_cell.length_a   1.000
_cell.length_b   1.000
_cell.length_c   1.000
_cell.angle_alpha   90.00
_cell.angle_beta   90.00
_cell.angle_gamma   90.00
#
_symmetry.space_group_name_H-M   'P 1'
#
loop_
_entity.id
_entity.type
_entity.pdbx_description
1 polymer ?
#
loop_
_entity_poly.entity_id
_entity_poly.type
_entity_poly.pdbx_seq_one_letter_code
_entity_poly.pdbx_strand_id
1 'polypeptide(L)'
;MNEQLEEKKESRIHWWISVLLTVVLALTVALCLYVVIQVMSHGYANIGGFMMFRVVTGSMEPTIPTGALMIAREVDIETIQLNDIVCFRTQVSEIWGKIVTHRVVDVMKESGSILLETKGDANLVSDIFFVDSSNLIGKVVWYTGKGSILSGILALFTNKIGFLGCIVFPTLFISGMILKDSVAGIRKDMLLILEESRRQEQESIREVDPLCGMTQKEYDEMYERIRAELMEELTSIYDEVLKESQTGEKTTGPE
;
A
#
# COMPACT_ATOMS: atom_id res chain seq x y z
N MET A 1 20.76 -36.45 7.90
CA MET A 1 21.66 -35.27 7.69
C MET A 1 21.36 -34.54 6.38
N ASN A 2 21.13 -35.25 5.25
CA ASN A 2 20.80 -34.61 3.98
C ASN A 2 19.37 -34.01 3.95
N GLU A 3 18.37 -34.68 4.54
CA GLU A 3 16.98 -34.17 4.59
C GLU A 3 16.87 -32.87 5.41
N GLN A 4 17.54 -32.74 6.53
CA GLN A 4 17.55 -31.50 7.34
C GLN A 4 18.25 -30.34 6.64
N LEU A 5 19.21 -30.61 5.77
CA LEU A 5 19.87 -29.58 4.96
C LEU A 5 18.97 -29.11 3.80
N GLU A 6 18.17 -29.98 3.22
CA GLU A 6 17.19 -29.67 2.19
C GLU A 6 16.03 -28.83 2.75
N GLU A 7 15.44 -29.21 3.90
CA GLU A 7 14.39 -28.44 4.57
C GLU A 7 14.85 -27.02 4.93
N LYS A 8 16.08 -26.89 5.45
CA LYS A 8 16.67 -25.60 5.81
C LYS A 8 16.94 -24.73 4.57
N LYS A 9 17.22 -25.33 3.44
CA LYS A 9 17.43 -24.64 2.16
C LYS A 9 16.09 -24.15 1.57
N GLU A 10 15.04 -24.97 1.60
CA GLU A 10 13.70 -24.59 1.16
C GLU A 10 13.11 -23.48 2.02
N SER A 11 13.23 -23.57 3.33
CA SER A 11 12.80 -22.51 4.27
C SER A 11 13.48 -21.16 3.98
N ARG A 12 14.77 -21.16 3.67
CA ARG A 12 15.51 -19.94 3.29
C ARG A 12 15.05 -19.38 1.96
N ILE A 13 14.74 -20.20 0.98
CA ILE A 13 14.24 -19.76 -0.34
C ILE A 13 12.86 -19.12 -0.16
N HIS A 14 11.96 -19.73 0.59
CA HIS A 14 10.64 -19.17 0.89
C HIS A 14 10.74 -17.83 1.65
N TRP A 15 11.66 -17.70 2.59
CA TRP A 15 11.92 -16.44 3.29
C TRP A 15 12.36 -15.33 2.33
N TRP A 16 13.33 -15.61 1.43
CA TRP A 16 13.79 -14.63 0.43
C TRP A 16 12.69 -14.23 -0.54
N ILE A 17 11.85 -15.17 -0.96
CA ILE A 17 10.70 -14.91 -1.84
C ILE A 17 9.70 -13.97 -1.12
N SER A 18 9.38 -14.25 0.14
CA SER A 18 8.49 -13.39 0.93
C SER A 18 9.03 -11.97 1.10
N VAL A 19 10.33 -11.83 1.40
CA VAL A 19 10.99 -10.53 1.50
C VAL A 19 10.93 -9.79 0.16
N LEU A 20 11.26 -10.46 -0.95
CA LEU A 20 11.19 -9.88 -2.29
C LEU A 20 9.77 -9.39 -2.62
N LEU A 21 8.76 -10.23 -2.38
CA LEU A 21 7.35 -9.87 -2.62
C LEU A 21 6.92 -8.67 -1.76
N THR A 22 7.33 -8.63 -0.51
CA THR A 22 7.03 -7.50 0.40
C THR A 22 7.68 -6.20 -0.09
N VAL A 23 8.92 -6.26 -0.56
CA VAL A 23 9.63 -5.10 -1.13
C VAL A 23 8.93 -4.64 -2.41
N VAL A 24 8.59 -5.55 -3.32
CA VAL A 24 7.84 -5.23 -4.55
C VAL A 24 6.50 -4.58 -4.23
N LEU A 25 5.76 -5.13 -3.26
CA LEU A 25 4.49 -4.55 -2.82
C LEU A 25 4.68 -3.13 -2.26
N ALA A 26 5.68 -2.92 -1.40
CA ALA A 26 5.97 -1.61 -0.83
C ALA A 26 6.33 -0.58 -1.92
N LEU A 27 7.15 -0.97 -2.90
CA LEU A 27 7.50 -0.12 -4.05
C LEU A 27 6.28 0.20 -4.92
N THR A 28 5.39 -0.77 -5.14
CA THR A 28 4.15 -0.56 -5.90
C THR A 28 3.23 0.44 -5.18
N VAL A 29 3.05 0.28 -3.88
CA VAL A 29 2.25 1.23 -3.06
C VAL A 29 2.87 2.63 -3.10
N ALA A 30 4.18 2.75 -2.95
CA ALA A 30 4.88 4.03 -3.02
C ALA A 30 4.71 4.71 -4.39
N LEU A 31 4.83 3.93 -5.49
CA LEU A 31 4.60 4.44 -6.84
C LEU A 31 3.15 4.89 -7.04
N CYS A 32 2.17 4.11 -6.57
CA CYS A 32 0.76 4.50 -6.64
C CYS A 32 0.48 5.81 -5.88
N LEU A 33 1.01 5.96 -4.67
CA LEU A 33 0.89 7.19 -3.89
C LEU A 33 1.54 8.38 -4.61
N TYR A 34 2.72 8.19 -5.19
CA TYR A 34 3.40 9.22 -5.98
C TYR A 34 2.55 9.70 -7.16
N VAL A 35 1.97 8.76 -7.93
CA VAL A 35 1.07 9.07 -9.05
C VAL A 35 -0.19 9.80 -8.58
N VAL A 36 -0.81 9.35 -7.48
CA VAL A 36 -2.00 10.00 -6.92
C VAL A 36 -1.70 11.44 -6.51
N ILE A 37 -0.60 11.68 -5.81
CA ILE A 37 -0.18 13.03 -5.39
C ILE A 37 0.03 13.92 -6.61
N GLN A 38 0.72 13.43 -7.65
CA GLN A 38 0.92 14.21 -8.88
C GLN A 38 -0.40 14.57 -9.58
N VAL A 39 -1.31 13.60 -9.74
CA VAL A 39 -2.61 13.83 -10.36
C VAL A 39 -3.45 14.83 -9.56
N MET A 40 -3.38 14.78 -8.23
CA MET A 40 -4.09 15.75 -7.38
C MET A 40 -3.49 17.16 -7.45
N SER A 41 -2.17 17.28 -7.57
CA SER A 41 -1.47 18.56 -7.58
C SER A 41 -1.46 19.22 -8.95
N HIS A 42 -1.24 18.46 -10.01
CA HIS A 42 -1.01 18.97 -11.36
C HIS A 42 -2.11 18.63 -12.36
N GLY A 43 -3.01 17.68 -12.02
CA GLY A 43 -4.05 17.16 -12.90
C GLY A 43 -3.58 16.05 -13.86
N TYR A 44 -2.29 15.69 -13.80
CA TYR A 44 -1.69 14.61 -14.60
C TYR A 44 -0.50 13.99 -13.86
N ALA A 45 -0.13 12.77 -14.24
CA ALA A 45 1.10 12.13 -13.77
C ALA A 45 2.22 12.34 -14.79
N ASN A 46 3.40 12.76 -14.31
CA ASN A 46 4.63 12.83 -15.08
C ASN A 46 5.59 11.75 -14.53
N ILE A 47 5.91 10.77 -15.35
CA ILE A 47 6.83 9.68 -15.01
C ILE A 47 8.03 9.73 -15.96
N GLY A 48 9.16 10.22 -15.47
CA GLY A 48 10.38 10.32 -16.25
C GLY A 48 10.28 11.24 -17.47
N GLY A 49 9.49 12.32 -17.39
CA GLY A 49 9.27 13.26 -18.48
C GLY A 49 8.17 12.83 -19.48
N PHE A 50 7.52 11.69 -19.24
CA PHE A 50 6.39 11.23 -20.04
C PHE A 50 5.07 11.38 -19.28
N MET A 51 4.07 11.89 -19.97
CA MET A 51 2.73 12.13 -19.46
C MET A 51 1.71 11.41 -20.33
N MET A 52 0.72 10.80 -19.70
CA MET A 52 -0.33 10.06 -20.38
C MET A 52 -1.67 10.79 -20.22
N PHE A 53 -2.35 11.03 -21.33
CA PHE A 53 -3.64 11.69 -21.35
C PHE A 53 -4.66 10.88 -22.15
N ARG A 54 -5.93 11.04 -21.77
CA ARG A 54 -7.06 10.56 -22.55
C ARG A 54 -7.75 11.74 -23.22
N VAL A 55 -7.92 11.68 -24.52
CA VAL A 55 -8.60 12.73 -25.29
C VAL A 55 -10.10 12.71 -25.00
N VAL A 56 -10.65 13.84 -24.56
CA VAL A 56 -12.04 13.97 -24.11
C VAL A 56 -12.91 14.69 -25.14
N THR A 57 -12.30 15.56 -25.94
CA THR A 57 -12.99 16.41 -26.93
C THR A 57 -12.54 16.10 -28.35
N GLY A 58 -13.35 16.47 -29.35
CA GLY A 58 -13.05 16.20 -30.75
C GLY A 58 -12.27 17.32 -31.46
N SER A 59 -11.68 18.28 -30.73
CA SER A 59 -10.99 19.43 -31.35
C SER A 59 -9.79 19.02 -32.23
N MET A 60 -9.23 17.83 -32.01
CA MET A 60 -8.13 17.30 -32.79
C MET A 60 -8.56 16.25 -33.82
N GLU A 61 -9.85 16.03 -34.03
CA GLU A 61 -10.33 15.15 -35.09
C GLU A 61 -10.04 15.76 -36.47
N PRO A 62 -9.74 14.94 -37.49
CA PRO A 62 -9.68 13.47 -37.45
C PRO A 62 -8.33 12.91 -36.97
N THR A 63 -7.32 13.74 -36.71
CA THR A 63 -5.95 13.30 -36.40
C THR A 63 -5.90 12.49 -35.11
N ILE A 64 -6.44 13.06 -34.02
CA ILE A 64 -6.54 12.37 -32.74
C ILE A 64 -8.03 12.24 -32.38
N PRO A 65 -8.59 11.03 -32.45
CA PRO A 65 -10.01 10.81 -32.19
C PRO A 65 -10.35 10.96 -30.71
N THR A 66 -11.57 11.36 -30.44
CA THR A 66 -12.13 11.34 -29.07
C THR A 66 -12.02 9.95 -28.45
N GLY A 67 -11.59 9.89 -27.19
CA GLY A 67 -11.34 8.63 -26.48
C GLY A 67 -9.96 8.02 -26.74
N ALA A 68 -9.15 8.57 -27.64
CA ALA A 68 -7.78 8.13 -27.85
C ALA A 68 -6.93 8.32 -26.60
N LEU A 69 -5.98 7.42 -26.43
CA LEU A 69 -4.87 7.58 -25.51
C LEU A 69 -3.75 8.31 -26.23
N MET A 70 -3.12 9.29 -25.57
CA MET A 70 -1.93 9.95 -26.07
C MET A 70 -0.84 10.03 -25.02
N ILE A 71 0.41 9.99 -25.49
CA ILE A 71 1.61 10.19 -24.68
C ILE A 71 2.24 11.49 -25.12
N ALA A 72 2.42 12.40 -24.17
CA ALA A 72 3.21 13.60 -24.33
C ALA A 72 4.55 13.46 -23.61
N ARG A 73 5.56 14.11 -24.15
CA ARG A 73 6.88 14.23 -23.54
C ARG A 73 7.15 15.67 -23.17
N GLU A 74 7.64 15.89 -21.98
CA GLU A 74 8.13 17.18 -21.54
C GLU A 74 9.33 17.59 -22.39
N VAL A 75 9.27 18.78 -22.98
CA VAL A 75 10.29 19.31 -23.89
C VAL A 75 10.45 20.80 -23.67
N ASP A 76 11.60 21.32 -24.02
CA ASP A 76 11.83 22.76 -24.06
C ASP A 76 11.05 23.38 -25.21
N ILE A 77 10.43 24.55 -24.98
CA ILE A 77 9.67 25.29 -25.99
C ILE A 77 10.52 25.63 -27.22
N GLU A 78 11.83 25.80 -27.06
CA GLU A 78 12.78 26.06 -28.14
C GLU A 78 12.85 24.92 -29.16
N THR A 79 12.51 23.71 -28.76
CA THR A 79 12.53 22.49 -29.60
C THR A 79 11.23 22.27 -30.38
N ILE A 80 10.20 23.05 -30.08
CA ILE A 80 8.90 22.94 -30.74
C ILE A 80 8.98 23.54 -32.15
N GLN A 81 8.39 22.82 -33.11
CA GLN A 81 8.37 23.20 -34.50
C GLN A 81 6.93 23.35 -35.00
N LEU A 82 6.80 24.01 -36.14
CA LEU A 82 5.54 24.10 -36.86
C LEU A 82 4.96 22.71 -37.13
N ASN A 83 3.65 22.55 -36.98
CA ASN A 83 2.90 21.30 -37.08
C ASN A 83 3.08 20.31 -35.92
N ASP A 84 3.89 20.61 -34.91
CA ASP A 84 3.92 19.79 -33.72
C ASP A 84 2.58 19.85 -32.98
N ILE A 85 2.21 18.75 -32.34
CA ILE A 85 1.03 18.69 -31.47
C ILE A 85 1.50 18.87 -30.02
N VAL A 86 0.99 19.86 -29.33
CA VAL A 86 1.41 20.23 -27.97
C VAL A 86 0.24 20.14 -26.99
N CYS A 87 0.58 19.73 -25.77
CA CYS A 87 -0.30 19.81 -24.60
C CYS A 87 0.09 21.03 -23.79
N PHE A 88 -0.88 21.84 -23.41
CA PHE A 88 -0.65 23.03 -22.63
C PHE A 88 -1.83 23.32 -21.69
N ARG A 89 -1.61 24.19 -20.73
CA ARG A 89 -2.63 24.64 -19.78
C ARG A 89 -3.30 25.89 -20.34
N THR A 90 -4.61 25.82 -20.57
CA THR A 90 -5.35 26.95 -21.14
C THR A 90 -5.48 28.11 -20.14
N GLN A 91 -5.41 29.33 -20.67
CA GLN A 91 -5.62 30.58 -19.96
C GLN A 91 -7.02 31.21 -20.24
N VAL A 92 -7.86 30.53 -21.00
CA VAL A 92 -9.24 30.99 -21.27
C VAL A 92 -10.08 30.87 -19.99
N SER A 93 -10.78 31.97 -19.64
CA SER A 93 -11.51 32.08 -18.36
C SER A 93 -12.50 30.95 -18.10
N GLU A 94 -13.22 30.50 -19.13
CA GLU A 94 -14.25 29.46 -19.03
C GLU A 94 -13.69 28.06 -18.74
N ILE A 95 -12.47 27.80 -19.20
CA ILE A 95 -11.79 26.53 -19.07
C ILE A 95 -10.41 26.69 -18.44
N TRP A 96 -10.24 27.73 -17.61
CA TRP A 96 -8.96 28.04 -16.96
C TRP A 96 -8.29 26.86 -16.31
N GLY A 97 -7.02 26.67 -16.61
CA GLY A 97 -6.20 25.61 -16.01
C GLY A 97 -6.46 24.21 -16.56
N LYS A 98 -7.44 23.99 -17.45
CA LYS A 98 -7.62 22.69 -18.10
C LYS A 98 -6.51 22.43 -19.10
N ILE A 99 -6.20 21.15 -19.30
CA ILE A 99 -5.19 20.72 -20.27
C ILE A 99 -5.86 20.60 -21.63
N VAL A 100 -5.30 21.29 -22.61
CA VAL A 100 -5.74 21.30 -24.00
C VAL A 100 -4.61 20.74 -24.86
N THR A 101 -4.98 20.10 -25.96
CA THR A 101 -4.04 19.55 -26.93
C THR A 101 -4.40 20.07 -28.31
N HIS A 102 -3.52 20.86 -28.90
CA HIS A 102 -3.70 21.44 -30.23
C HIS A 102 -2.41 21.41 -31.04
N ARG A 103 -2.51 21.70 -32.33
CA ARG A 103 -1.39 21.76 -33.26
C ARG A 103 -0.80 23.17 -33.31
N VAL A 104 0.52 23.24 -33.34
CA VAL A 104 1.24 24.50 -33.56
C VAL A 104 1.10 24.93 -35.02
N VAL A 105 0.51 26.10 -35.25
CA VAL A 105 0.27 26.69 -36.57
C VAL A 105 1.21 27.85 -36.87
N ASP A 106 1.80 28.47 -35.82
CA ASP A 106 2.86 29.45 -35.98
C ASP A 106 3.78 29.48 -34.76
N VAL A 107 5.04 29.88 -34.95
CA VAL A 107 6.08 29.99 -33.91
C VAL A 107 6.67 31.40 -33.98
N MET A 108 6.29 32.25 -33.08
CA MET A 108 6.77 33.63 -32.98
C MET A 108 7.92 33.73 -32.00
N LYS A 109 8.96 34.46 -32.40
CA LYS A 109 10.13 34.76 -31.55
C LYS A 109 10.22 36.25 -31.34
N GLU A 110 9.77 36.74 -30.19
CA GLU A 110 9.80 38.13 -29.84
C GLU A 110 10.62 38.41 -28.59
N SER A 111 11.60 39.31 -28.69
CA SER A 111 12.39 39.82 -27.56
C SER A 111 13.00 38.73 -26.65
N GLY A 112 13.36 37.58 -27.22
CA GLY A 112 13.92 36.45 -26.46
C GLY A 112 12.87 35.50 -25.87
N SER A 113 11.59 35.73 -26.10
CA SER A 113 10.51 34.83 -25.73
C SER A 113 9.98 34.08 -26.95
N ILE A 114 9.59 32.83 -26.78
CA ILE A 114 8.92 32.04 -27.84
C ILE A 114 7.44 31.94 -27.47
N LEU A 115 6.61 32.27 -28.42
CA LEU A 115 5.15 32.18 -28.34
C LEU A 115 4.64 31.28 -29.47
N LEU A 116 3.84 30.28 -29.13
CA LEU A 116 3.25 29.37 -30.10
C LEU A 116 1.79 29.72 -30.32
N GLU A 117 1.41 29.94 -31.57
CA GLU A 117 0.01 29.96 -31.97
C GLU A 117 -0.44 28.53 -32.20
N THR A 118 -1.57 28.16 -31.58
CA THR A 118 -2.11 26.81 -31.64
C THR A 118 -3.51 26.78 -32.21
N LYS A 119 -3.88 25.64 -32.81
CA LYS A 119 -5.20 25.42 -33.38
C LYS A 119 -5.58 23.94 -33.31
N GLY A 120 -6.80 23.64 -32.89
CA GLY A 120 -7.38 22.32 -33.02
C GLY A 120 -7.60 21.94 -34.48
N ASP A 121 -7.29 20.71 -34.87
CA ASP A 121 -7.42 20.27 -36.28
C ASP A 121 -8.88 20.36 -36.80
N ALA A 122 -9.87 20.21 -35.91
CA ALA A 122 -11.28 20.35 -36.23
C ALA A 122 -11.79 21.81 -36.07
N ASN A 123 -11.00 22.72 -35.53
CA ASN A 123 -11.42 24.09 -35.28
C ASN A 123 -11.31 24.94 -36.56
N LEU A 124 -12.19 25.91 -36.72
CA LEU A 124 -12.15 26.84 -37.85
C LEU A 124 -11.11 27.95 -37.68
N VAL A 125 -10.85 28.35 -36.42
CA VAL A 125 -9.94 29.45 -36.06
C VAL A 125 -8.90 28.99 -35.09
N SER A 126 -7.77 29.71 -35.04
CA SER A 126 -6.71 29.52 -34.05
C SER A 126 -7.22 29.89 -32.65
N ASP A 127 -6.49 29.38 -31.64
CA ASP A 127 -6.73 29.72 -30.26
C ASP A 127 -6.49 31.24 -30.02
N ILE A 128 -7.25 31.84 -29.13
CA ILE A 128 -7.21 33.28 -28.87
C ILE A 128 -6.03 33.72 -27.99
N PHE A 129 -5.22 32.79 -27.53
CA PHE A 129 -4.07 33.04 -26.68
C PHE A 129 -2.86 32.25 -27.19
N PHE A 130 -1.66 32.71 -26.85
CA PHE A 130 -0.42 32.06 -27.22
C PHE A 130 0.05 31.11 -26.10
N VAL A 131 0.70 30.04 -26.50
CA VAL A 131 1.38 29.11 -25.59
C VAL A 131 2.82 29.57 -25.43
N ASP A 132 3.22 29.76 -24.18
CA ASP A 132 4.57 30.10 -23.76
C ASP A 132 5.19 28.98 -22.91
N SER A 133 6.42 29.20 -22.43
CA SER A 133 7.12 28.22 -21.58
C SER A 133 6.42 27.95 -20.25
N SER A 134 5.59 28.87 -19.75
CA SER A 134 4.93 28.76 -18.44
C SER A 134 3.71 27.86 -18.48
N ASN A 135 3.03 27.79 -19.63
CA ASN A 135 1.81 27.03 -19.81
C ASN A 135 1.98 25.78 -20.68
N LEU A 136 3.12 25.63 -21.38
CA LEU A 136 3.46 24.42 -22.12
C LEU A 136 3.65 23.24 -21.14
N ILE A 137 3.00 22.11 -21.42
CA ILE A 137 3.17 20.87 -20.64
C ILE A 137 4.12 19.91 -21.38
N GLY A 138 3.97 19.80 -22.71
CA GLY A 138 4.84 18.96 -23.51
C GLY A 138 4.33 18.73 -24.92
N LYS A 139 5.13 18.00 -25.72
CA LYS A 139 4.86 17.62 -27.09
C LYS A 139 4.28 16.21 -27.17
N VAL A 140 3.22 16.00 -27.93
CA VAL A 140 2.65 14.67 -28.19
C VAL A 140 3.60 13.88 -29.06
N VAL A 141 4.06 12.73 -28.54
CA VAL A 141 4.99 11.84 -29.23
C VAL A 141 4.30 10.59 -29.77
N TRP A 142 3.13 10.25 -29.22
CA TRP A 142 2.39 9.07 -29.66
C TRP A 142 0.90 9.19 -29.27
N TYR A 143 0.02 8.62 -30.07
CA TYR A 143 -1.41 8.50 -29.78
C TYR A 143 -2.03 7.28 -30.47
N THR A 144 -3.15 6.78 -29.91
CA THR A 144 -3.90 5.67 -30.50
C THR A 144 -4.87 6.14 -31.56
N GLY A 145 -5.01 5.35 -32.62
CA GLY A 145 -6.03 5.56 -33.64
C GLY A 145 -7.46 5.24 -33.15
N LYS A 146 -8.44 5.57 -33.99
CA LYS A 146 -9.86 5.31 -33.71
C LYS A 146 -10.12 3.79 -33.58
N GLY A 147 -10.81 3.38 -32.48
CA GLY A 147 -11.17 1.97 -32.25
C GLY A 147 -10.02 1.07 -31.83
N SER A 148 -8.90 1.62 -31.40
CA SER A 148 -7.78 0.83 -30.90
C SER A 148 -8.17 -0.01 -29.67
N ILE A 149 -7.89 -1.32 -29.73
CA ILE A 149 -8.12 -2.24 -28.60
C ILE A 149 -7.35 -1.75 -27.37
N LEU A 150 -6.16 -1.17 -27.58
CA LEU A 150 -5.33 -0.62 -26.52
C LEU A 150 -6.02 0.56 -25.79
N SER A 151 -6.69 1.44 -26.53
CA SER A 151 -7.45 2.54 -25.90
C SER A 151 -8.65 2.01 -25.10
N GLY A 152 -9.28 0.93 -25.56
CA GLY A 152 -10.35 0.23 -24.83
C GLY A 152 -9.87 -0.41 -23.52
N ILE A 153 -8.77 -1.14 -23.58
CA ILE A 153 -8.16 -1.75 -22.39
C ILE A 153 -7.73 -0.66 -21.39
N LEU A 154 -7.05 0.36 -21.85
CA LEU A 154 -6.61 1.47 -20.98
C LEU A 154 -7.77 2.30 -20.44
N ALA A 155 -8.88 2.39 -21.18
CA ALA A 155 -10.11 3.01 -20.66
C ALA A 155 -10.66 2.26 -19.43
N LEU A 156 -10.46 0.95 -19.31
CA LEU A 156 -10.79 0.19 -18.11
C LEU A 156 -9.93 0.62 -16.92
N PHE A 157 -8.63 0.90 -17.14
CA PHE A 157 -7.72 1.32 -16.08
C PHE A 157 -7.85 2.81 -15.71
N THR A 158 -8.25 3.66 -16.65
CA THR A 158 -8.46 5.10 -16.41
C THR A 158 -9.84 5.43 -15.85
N ASN A 159 -10.80 4.52 -15.94
CA ASN A 159 -12.10 4.66 -15.29
C ASN A 159 -11.98 4.31 -13.79
N LYS A 160 -12.59 5.13 -12.91
CA LYS A 160 -12.56 4.93 -11.45
C LYS A 160 -12.95 3.50 -11.03
N ILE A 161 -14.00 2.94 -11.65
CA ILE A 161 -14.49 1.57 -11.37
C ILE A 161 -13.51 0.51 -11.89
N GLY A 162 -12.97 0.71 -13.10
CA GLY A 162 -12.00 -0.21 -13.69
C GLY A 162 -10.66 -0.24 -12.93
N PHE A 163 -10.16 0.92 -12.51
CA PHE A 163 -8.98 1.02 -11.65
C PHE A 163 -9.18 0.27 -10.32
N LEU A 164 -10.33 0.48 -9.67
CA LEU A 164 -10.66 -0.19 -8.42
C LEU A 164 -10.73 -1.72 -8.60
N GLY A 165 -11.39 -2.18 -9.67
CA GLY A 165 -11.58 -3.60 -9.96
C GLY A 165 -10.31 -4.31 -10.45
N CYS A 166 -9.54 -3.68 -11.33
CA CYS A 166 -8.40 -4.33 -11.98
C CYS A 166 -7.08 -4.19 -11.22
N ILE A 167 -6.92 -3.17 -10.39
CA ILE A 167 -5.67 -2.92 -9.67
C ILE A 167 -5.84 -3.06 -8.17
N VAL A 168 -6.76 -2.31 -7.56
CA VAL A 168 -6.89 -2.25 -6.11
C VAL A 168 -7.40 -3.58 -5.54
N PHE A 169 -8.43 -4.17 -6.14
CA PHE A 169 -9.03 -5.41 -5.63
C PHE A 169 -8.06 -6.61 -5.69
N PRO A 170 -7.36 -6.90 -6.82
CA PRO A 170 -6.38 -7.99 -6.87
C PRO A 170 -5.20 -7.77 -5.94
N THR A 171 -4.69 -6.54 -5.82
CA THR A 171 -3.57 -6.24 -4.92
C THR A 171 -3.94 -6.43 -3.45
N LEU A 172 -5.13 -6.00 -3.03
CA LEU A 172 -5.63 -6.23 -1.68
C LEU A 172 -5.89 -7.72 -1.42
N PHE A 173 -6.43 -8.44 -2.41
CA PHE A 173 -6.68 -9.87 -2.30
C PHE A 173 -5.38 -10.68 -2.14
N ILE A 174 -4.38 -10.42 -2.99
CA ILE A 174 -3.06 -11.06 -2.91
C ILE A 174 -2.38 -10.71 -1.59
N SER A 175 -2.43 -9.44 -1.18
CA SER A 175 -1.88 -8.97 0.09
C SER A 175 -2.54 -9.67 1.29
N GLY A 176 -3.86 -9.84 1.25
CA GLY A 176 -4.61 -10.58 2.28
C GLY A 176 -4.24 -12.06 2.36
N MET A 177 -4.01 -12.71 1.21
CA MET A 177 -3.52 -14.10 1.17
C MET A 177 -2.13 -14.24 1.79
N ILE A 178 -1.18 -13.38 1.40
CA ILE A 178 0.18 -13.37 1.95
C ILE A 178 0.17 -13.13 3.47
N LEU A 179 -0.64 -12.19 3.92
CA LEU A 179 -0.78 -11.88 5.34
C LEU A 179 -1.33 -13.09 6.13
N LYS A 180 -2.34 -13.77 5.59
CA LYS A 180 -2.92 -14.99 6.20
C LYS A 180 -1.87 -16.08 6.35
N ASP A 181 -1.08 -16.34 5.31
CA ASP A 181 -0.05 -17.38 5.33
C ASP A 181 1.10 -17.02 6.29
N SER A 182 1.49 -15.74 6.34
CA SER A 182 2.50 -15.24 7.28
C SER A 182 2.03 -15.36 8.74
N VAL A 183 0.78 -15.01 9.04
CA VAL A 183 0.20 -15.14 10.39
C VAL A 183 0.08 -16.62 10.80
N ALA A 184 -0.29 -17.52 9.85
CA ALA A 184 -0.35 -18.94 10.11
C ALA A 184 1.03 -19.53 10.42
N GLY A 185 2.08 -19.09 9.71
CA GLY A 185 3.48 -19.45 9.99
C GLY A 185 3.93 -19.04 11.39
N ILE A 186 3.73 -17.76 11.75
CA ILE A 186 4.09 -17.23 13.07
C ILE A 186 3.37 -17.99 14.19
N ARG A 187 2.09 -18.32 14.00
CA ARG A 187 1.32 -19.08 14.99
C ARG A 187 1.90 -20.48 15.18
N LYS A 188 2.32 -21.16 14.11
CA LYS A 188 2.95 -22.48 14.17
C LYS A 188 4.29 -22.44 14.91
N ASP A 189 5.13 -21.46 14.60
CA ASP A 189 6.42 -21.28 15.25
C ASP A 189 6.27 -20.96 16.75
N MET A 190 5.29 -20.14 17.12
CA MET A 190 4.97 -19.83 18.51
C MET A 190 4.49 -21.08 19.28
N LEU A 191 3.68 -21.94 18.66
CA LEU A 191 3.25 -23.20 19.29
C LEU A 191 4.42 -24.13 19.53
N LEU A 192 5.36 -24.26 18.59
CA LEU A 192 6.57 -25.08 18.73
C LEU A 192 7.44 -24.57 19.88
N ILE A 193 7.64 -23.26 20.00
CA ILE A 193 8.41 -22.64 21.10
C ILE A 193 7.73 -22.92 22.46
N LEU A 194 6.41 -22.82 22.53
CA LEU A 194 5.65 -23.13 23.75
C LEU A 194 5.73 -24.61 24.14
N GLU A 195 5.70 -25.52 23.17
CA GLU A 195 5.86 -26.96 23.41
C GLU A 195 7.29 -27.30 23.89
N GLU A 196 8.30 -26.65 23.31
CA GLU A 196 9.69 -26.83 23.70
C GLU A 196 9.96 -26.28 25.11
N SER A 197 9.40 -25.13 25.44
CA SER A 197 9.45 -24.57 26.79
C SER A 197 8.78 -25.49 27.83
N ARG A 198 7.64 -26.08 27.51
CA ARG A 198 6.96 -27.05 28.39
C ARG A 198 7.77 -28.33 28.57
N ARG A 199 8.44 -28.82 27.52
CA ARG A 199 9.33 -29.97 27.62
C ARG A 199 10.51 -29.71 28.55
N GLN A 200 11.16 -28.55 28.40
CA GLN A 200 12.26 -28.13 29.26
C GLN A 200 11.82 -28.00 30.72
N GLU A 201 10.65 -27.46 30.96
CA GLU A 201 10.07 -27.34 32.29
C GLU A 201 9.79 -28.74 32.91
N GLN A 202 9.22 -29.66 32.13
CA GLN A 202 9.01 -31.04 32.56
C GLN A 202 10.31 -31.82 32.79
N GLU A 203 11.36 -31.60 31.98
CA GLU A 203 12.68 -32.19 32.18
C GLU A 203 13.35 -31.62 33.43
N SER A 204 13.27 -30.31 33.67
CA SER A 204 13.81 -29.71 34.89
C SER A 204 13.12 -30.21 36.15
N ILE A 205 11.81 -30.46 36.13
CA ILE A 205 11.06 -31.08 37.23
C ILE A 205 11.48 -32.55 37.42
N ARG A 206 11.76 -33.28 36.34
CA ARG A 206 12.26 -34.66 36.43
C ARG A 206 13.70 -34.76 36.98
N GLU A 207 14.57 -33.80 36.69
CA GLU A 207 15.95 -33.77 37.24
C GLU A 207 15.99 -33.46 38.72
N VAL A 208 15.00 -32.79 39.29
CA VAL A 208 14.90 -32.52 40.73
C VAL A 208 14.40 -33.75 41.50
N ASP A 209 13.70 -34.68 40.86
CA ASP A 209 13.12 -35.89 41.49
C ASP A 209 14.12 -37.01 41.89
N PRO A 210 15.31 -37.21 41.25
CA PRO A 210 16.26 -38.25 41.66
C PRO A 210 16.91 -38.00 43.04
N LEU A 211 16.87 -36.78 43.54
CA LEU A 211 17.49 -36.43 44.83
C LEU A 211 16.63 -36.80 46.05
N CYS A 212 15.37 -37.10 45.88
CA CYS A 212 14.44 -37.40 46.97
C CYS A 212 14.07 -38.86 47.11
N GLY A 213 14.36 -39.70 46.12
CA GLY A 213 14.07 -41.16 46.16
C GLY A 213 12.58 -41.52 46.25
N MET A 214 11.71 -40.54 46.05
CA MET A 214 10.26 -40.73 46.05
C MET A 214 9.75 -41.09 44.66
N THR A 215 8.77 -41.97 44.59
CA THR A 215 8.01 -42.22 43.36
C THR A 215 7.07 -41.03 43.08
N GLN A 216 6.73 -40.81 41.82
CA GLN A 216 5.79 -39.76 41.44
C GLN A 216 4.47 -39.80 42.26
N LYS A 217 4.02 -41.01 42.60
CA LYS A 217 2.82 -41.21 43.41
C LYS A 217 3.00 -40.71 44.86
N GLU A 218 4.18 -40.96 45.46
CA GLU A 218 4.50 -40.46 46.78
C GLU A 218 4.65 -38.93 46.82
N TYR A 219 5.18 -38.34 45.74
CA TYR A 219 5.26 -36.89 45.56
C TYR A 219 3.87 -36.25 45.45
N ASP A 220 3.00 -36.79 44.62
CA ASP A 220 1.63 -36.31 44.44
C ASP A 220 0.84 -36.43 45.73
N GLU A 221 0.96 -37.53 46.49
CA GLU A 221 0.32 -37.71 47.80
C GLU A 221 0.87 -36.72 48.82
N MET A 222 2.17 -36.44 48.83
CA MET A 222 2.78 -35.44 49.71
C MET A 222 2.33 -34.04 49.34
N TYR A 223 2.29 -33.69 48.07
CA TYR A 223 1.85 -32.39 47.58
C TYR A 223 0.40 -32.11 47.92
N GLU A 224 -0.51 -33.07 47.74
CA GLU A 224 -1.90 -32.93 48.14
C GLU A 224 -2.09 -32.82 49.63
N ARG A 225 -1.23 -33.47 50.41
CA ARG A 225 -1.25 -33.35 51.89
C ARG A 225 -0.80 -31.95 52.33
N ILE A 226 0.31 -31.44 51.82
CA ILE A 226 0.82 -30.10 52.13
C ILE A 226 -0.21 -29.03 51.66
N ARG A 227 -0.81 -29.21 50.50
CA ARG A 227 -1.84 -28.34 49.98
C ARG A 227 -3.07 -28.31 50.90
N ALA A 228 -3.52 -29.46 51.35
CA ALA A 228 -4.66 -29.54 52.26
C ALA A 228 -4.36 -28.84 53.61
N GLU A 229 -3.16 -29.05 54.15
CA GLU A 229 -2.70 -28.45 55.42
C GLU A 229 -2.60 -26.92 55.29
N LEU A 230 -2.04 -26.39 54.20
CA LEU A 230 -1.98 -24.97 53.90
C LEU A 230 -3.38 -24.35 53.71
N MET A 231 -4.30 -25.07 53.09
CA MET A 231 -5.68 -24.59 52.90
C MET A 231 -6.44 -24.56 54.22
N GLU A 232 -6.21 -25.50 55.13
CA GLU A 232 -6.79 -25.53 56.48
C GLU A 232 -6.26 -24.36 57.32
N GLU A 233 -4.93 -24.11 57.24
CA GLU A 233 -4.28 -23.00 57.94
C GLU A 233 -4.79 -21.64 57.42
N LEU A 234 -4.88 -21.47 56.11
CA LEU A 234 -5.44 -20.28 55.45
C LEU A 234 -6.90 -20.05 55.86
N THR A 235 -7.70 -21.10 55.93
CA THR A 235 -9.11 -21.01 56.36
C THR A 235 -9.21 -20.60 57.82
N SER A 236 -8.35 -21.15 58.68
CA SER A 236 -8.28 -20.77 60.12
C SER A 236 -7.91 -19.28 60.30
N ILE A 237 -6.89 -18.80 59.57
CA ILE A 237 -6.47 -17.39 59.59
C ILE A 237 -7.59 -16.49 59.06
N TYR A 238 -8.28 -16.90 58.00
CA TYR A 238 -9.40 -16.15 57.47
C TYR A 238 -10.56 -16.03 58.43
N ASP A 239 -10.89 -17.12 59.15
CA ASP A 239 -11.94 -17.12 60.19
C ASP A 239 -11.56 -16.27 61.41
N GLU A 240 -10.27 -16.23 61.76
CA GLU A 240 -9.75 -15.39 62.85
C GLU A 240 -9.84 -13.90 62.49
N VAL A 241 -9.43 -13.52 61.28
CA VAL A 241 -9.53 -12.15 60.73
C VAL A 241 -11.01 -11.70 60.66
N LEU A 242 -11.91 -12.60 60.25
CA LEU A 242 -13.34 -12.32 60.22
C LEU A 242 -13.92 -12.08 61.62
N LYS A 243 -13.49 -12.85 62.63
CA LYS A 243 -13.91 -12.64 64.04
C LYS A 243 -13.39 -11.32 64.61
N GLU A 244 -12.14 -10.95 64.29
CA GLU A 244 -11.58 -9.67 64.71
C GLU A 244 -12.29 -8.49 64.04
N SER A 245 -12.66 -8.60 62.77
CA SER A 245 -13.42 -7.55 62.07
C SER A 245 -14.82 -7.35 62.63
N GLN A 246 -15.46 -8.41 63.11
CA GLN A 246 -16.81 -8.33 63.76
C GLN A 246 -16.78 -7.82 65.19
N THR A 247 -15.65 -8.00 65.90
CA THR A 247 -15.50 -7.49 67.29
C THR A 247 -15.05 -6.02 67.29
N GLY A 248 -14.35 -5.54 66.27
CA GLY A 248 -13.94 -4.12 66.14
C GLY A 248 -15.09 -3.13 65.90
N GLU A 249 -16.23 -3.59 65.41
CA GLU A 249 -17.38 -2.74 65.05
C GLU A 249 -18.33 -2.43 66.26
N LYS A 250 -18.05 -2.96 67.48
CA LYS A 250 -18.88 -2.76 68.65
C LYS A 250 -18.39 -1.69 69.61
N THR A 251 -17.36 -0.91 69.33
CA THR A 251 -16.79 0.10 70.24
C THR A 251 -16.68 1.51 69.62
N THR A 252 -17.64 1.92 68.80
CA THR A 252 -17.86 3.37 68.57
C THR A 252 -19.33 3.67 68.52
N GLY A 253 -19.94 3.76 69.68
CA GLY A 253 -21.21 4.45 69.94
C GLY A 253 -20.91 5.85 70.45
N PRO A 254 -21.76 6.85 70.21
CA PRO A 254 -21.44 8.26 70.38
C PRO A 254 -21.61 8.75 71.83
N GLU A 255 -20.70 9.61 72.24
CA GLU A 255 -20.95 10.73 73.11
C GLU A 255 -20.55 12.03 72.43
#